data_e8745f000173bb7b05b62abb7a8c2eae
#
_entry.id   e8745f000173bb7b05b62abb7a8c2eae
#
_cell.length_a   1.000
_cell.length_b   1.000
_cell.length_c   1.000
_cell.angle_alpha   90.00
_cell.angle_beta   90.00
_cell.angle_gamma   90.00
#
_symmetry.space_group_name_H-M   'P 1'
#
loop_
_entity.id
_entity.type
_entity.pdbx_description
1 polymer ?
#
loop_
_entity_poly.entity_id
_entity_poly.type
_entity_poly.pdbx_seq_one_letter_code
_entity_poly.pdbx_strand_id
1 'polypeptide(L)'
;MFYKIFLDIDGTLINYRAELPPSAKLAVEKALENGHEVYVCTGCSLAEIEARNLGVKLTGIIGGNGCYIYHRGETIYHKTLSLEECTHFVNWCKDNNLAFRLECNSGMYLSDDYFERSKIARYIYEHGADGDLSKMGEMPFMSYWHEGENLYRDDVNKTAFVLNDYSDYLRAKEEFKDLKVDTWGGRGEHALYGAVGVNNVSKAMANNMLKEEGFKTIAFGDAAVDIPMFQVCDESVAMGNASAEVKEKASYVTADVDQDGLYLAFKHFNFL
;
A
#
# COMPACT_ATOMS: atom_id res chain seq x y z
N MET A 1 -12.13 13.36 -23.54
CA MET A 1 -12.19 12.02 -22.91
C MET A 1 -11.73 12.18 -21.49
N PHE A 2 -12.55 11.80 -20.50
CA PHE A 2 -12.18 11.87 -19.08
C PHE A 2 -11.54 10.56 -18.61
N TYR A 3 -10.71 10.66 -17.58
CA TYR A 3 -10.01 9.50 -17.00
C TYR A 3 -10.21 9.44 -15.50
N LYS A 4 -10.32 8.23 -14.98
CA LYS A 4 -10.07 7.89 -13.58
C LYS A 4 -8.61 7.44 -13.48
N ILE A 5 -7.81 8.22 -12.76
CA ILE A 5 -6.36 8.08 -12.66
C ILE A 5 -6.05 7.47 -11.29
N PHE A 6 -5.50 6.27 -11.26
CA PHE A 6 -5.14 5.54 -10.05
C PHE A 6 -3.63 5.61 -9.85
N LEU A 7 -3.21 6.23 -8.77
CA LEU A 7 -1.80 6.45 -8.42
C LEU A 7 -1.43 5.58 -7.23
N ASP A 8 -0.39 4.77 -7.33
CA ASP A 8 0.29 4.30 -6.13
C ASP A 8 0.94 5.48 -5.40
N ILE A 9 1.30 5.32 -4.14
CA ILE A 9 1.85 6.41 -3.32
C ILE A 9 3.38 6.40 -3.40
N ASP A 10 4.02 5.39 -2.79
CA ASP A 10 5.47 5.36 -2.58
C ASP A 10 6.22 5.02 -3.88
N GLY A 11 7.09 5.90 -4.35
CA GLY A 11 7.79 5.75 -5.62
C GLY A 11 6.98 6.14 -6.87
N THR A 12 5.73 6.62 -6.69
CA THR A 12 4.84 7.05 -7.78
C THR A 12 4.33 8.48 -7.57
N LEU A 13 3.48 8.72 -6.57
CA LEU A 13 3.00 10.07 -6.23
C LEU A 13 4.03 10.83 -5.40
N ILE A 14 4.61 10.15 -4.42
CA ILE A 14 5.71 10.66 -3.58
C ILE A 14 6.97 9.83 -3.80
N ASN A 15 8.13 10.43 -3.56
CA ASN A 15 9.40 9.70 -3.62
C ASN A 15 9.63 8.85 -2.35
N TYR A 16 10.68 8.02 -2.36
CA TYR A 16 11.00 7.15 -1.21
C TYR A 16 11.52 7.88 0.04
N ARG A 17 11.64 9.23 -0.02
CA ARG A 17 11.87 10.11 1.13
C ARG A 17 10.58 10.68 1.70
N ALA A 18 9.41 10.17 1.24
CA ALA A 18 8.08 10.64 1.56
C ALA A 18 7.83 12.13 1.17
N GLU A 19 8.51 12.63 0.14
CA GLU A 19 8.35 13.99 -0.38
C GLU A 19 7.46 13.97 -1.62
N LEU A 20 6.49 14.88 -1.68
CA LEU A 20 5.68 15.11 -2.89
C LEU A 20 6.45 16.04 -3.84
N PRO A 21 6.90 15.58 -5.02
CA PRO A 21 7.52 16.47 -6.00
C PRO A 21 6.56 17.62 -6.39
N PRO A 22 7.03 18.87 -6.45
CA PRO A 22 6.19 20.01 -6.86
C PRO A 22 5.52 19.83 -8.22
N SER A 23 6.20 19.17 -9.15
CA SER A 23 5.65 18.83 -10.47
C SER A 23 4.52 17.80 -10.40
N ALA A 24 4.63 16.80 -9.52
CA ALA A 24 3.57 15.82 -9.30
C ALA A 24 2.31 16.47 -8.71
N LYS A 25 2.49 17.37 -7.72
CA LYS A 25 1.39 18.17 -7.18
C LYS A 25 0.69 18.97 -8.27
N LEU A 26 1.46 19.73 -9.07
CA LEU A 26 0.92 20.53 -10.17
C LEU A 26 0.16 19.66 -11.19
N ALA A 27 0.70 18.48 -11.52
CA ALA A 27 0.07 17.55 -12.45
C ALA A 27 -1.31 17.08 -11.95
N VAL A 28 -1.40 16.66 -10.68
CA VAL A 28 -2.66 16.23 -10.06
C VAL A 28 -3.68 17.38 -10.04
N GLU A 29 -3.26 18.57 -9.60
CA GLU A 29 -4.13 19.75 -9.55
C GLU A 29 -4.68 20.09 -10.94
N LYS A 30 -3.84 20.08 -12.00
CA LYS A 30 -4.26 20.33 -13.38
C LYS A 30 -5.20 19.27 -13.93
N ALA A 31 -4.93 18.00 -13.66
CA ALA A 31 -5.82 16.91 -14.08
C ALA A 31 -7.22 17.05 -13.49
N LEU A 32 -7.32 17.41 -12.20
CA LEU A 32 -8.59 17.69 -11.53
C LEU A 32 -9.31 18.91 -12.13
N GLU A 33 -8.59 20.00 -12.39
CA GLU A 33 -9.13 21.22 -13.06
C GLU A 33 -9.69 20.88 -14.46
N ASN A 34 -9.07 19.93 -15.18
CA ASN A 34 -9.48 19.49 -16.50
C ASN A 34 -10.60 18.41 -16.48
N GLY A 35 -11.15 18.11 -15.29
CA GLY A 35 -12.30 17.21 -15.11
C GLY A 35 -11.93 15.73 -15.03
N HIS A 36 -10.65 15.39 -14.92
CA HIS A 36 -10.22 14.02 -14.58
C HIS A 36 -10.45 13.74 -13.09
N GLU A 37 -10.56 12.48 -12.74
CA GLU A 37 -10.65 12.03 -11.35
C GLU A 37 -9.35 11.37 -10.93
N VAL A 38 -8.78 11.78 -9.80
CA VAL A 38 -7.51 11.27 -9.30
C VAL A 38 -7.71 10.56 -7.97
N TYR A 39 -7.24 9.34 -7.89
CA TYR A 39 -7.29 8.46 -6.71
C TYR A 39 -5.89 8.01 -6.33
N VAL A 40 -5.62 7.92 -5.04
CA VAL A 40 -4.52 7.06 -4.59
C VAL A 40 -5.01 5.62 -4.48
N CYS A 41 -4.14 4.66 -4.81
CA CYS A 41 -4.42 3.23 -4.76
C CYS A 41 -3.24 2.52 -4.10
N THR A 42 -3.31 2.30 -2.79
CA THR A 42 -2.17 1.93 -1.96
C THR A 42 -2.43 0.75 -1.02
N GLY A 43 -1.35 0.14 -0.54
CA GLY A 43 -1.39 -0.81 0.56
C GLY A 43 -1.57 -0.17 1.94
N CYS A 44 -1.36 1.13 2.08
CA CYS A 44 -1.51 1.85 3.34
C CYS A 44 -2.97 1.88 3.82
N SER A 45 -3.17 1.83 5.14
CA SER A 45 -4.47 2.11 5.76
C SER A 45 -4.80 3.61 5.70
N LEU A 46 -6.07 3.97 5.96
CA LEU A 46 -6.46 5.38 5.96
C LEU A 46 -5.65 6.20 6.97
N ALA A 47 -5.42 5.67 8.18
CA ALA A 47 -4.62 6.36 9.19
C ALA A 47 -3.19 6.67 8.74
N GLU A 48 -2.57 5.77 7.98
CA GLU A 48 -1.23 6.00 7.40
C GLU A 48 -1.27 7.07 6.30
N ILE A 49 -2.31 7.05 5.44
CA ILE A 49 -2.48 8.02 4.35
C ILE A 49 -2.70 9.43 4.92
N GLU A 50 -3.57 9.56 5.94
CA GLU A 50 -3.84 10.83 6.61
C GLU A 50 -2.60 11.38 7.32
N ALA A 51 -1.85 10.52 8.02
CA ALA A 51 -0.62 10.91 8.70
C ALA A 51 0.47 11.41 7.73
N ARG A 52 0.52 10.91 6.51
CA ARG A 52 1.46 11.36 5.47
C ARG A 52 1.16 12.75 4.94
N ASN A 53 -0.07 13.25 5.13
CA ASN A 53 -0.52 14.56 4.65
C ASN A 53 -0.02 14.86 3.22
N LEU A 54 -0.54 14.12 2.25
CA LEU A 54 -0.04 14.14 0.85
C LEU A 54 -0.03 15.53 0.20
N GLY A 55 -0.65 16.54 0.81
CA GLY A 55 -0.59 17.95 0.36
C GLY A 55 -1.25 18.21 -1.00
N VAL A 56 -2.10 17.29 -1.47
CA VAL A 56 -2.82 17.38 -2.75
C VAL A 56 -4.27 16.89 -2.54
N LYS A 57 -5.20 17.53 -3.26
CA LYS A 57 -6.59 17.06 -3.29
C LYS A 57 -6.72 15.81 -4.15
N LEU A 58 -7.61 14.92 -3.75
CA LEU A 58 -7.91 13.68 -4.47
C LEU A 58 -9.42 13.54 -4.61
N THR A 59 -9.87 12.88 -5.68
CA THR A 59 -11.28 12.48 -5.85
C THR A 59 -11.65 11.36 -4.89
N GLY A 60 -10.69 10.50 -4.57
CA GLY A 60 -10.90 9.40 -3.65
C GLY A 60 -9.64 8.65 -3.26
N ILE A 61 -9.83 7.61 -2.46
CA ILE A 61 -8.78 6.79 -1.86
C ILE A 61 -9.16 5.32 -2.00
N ILE A 62 -8.23 4.51 -2.47
CA ILE A 62 -8.24 3.06 -2.35
C ILE A 62 -7.11 2.70 -1.39
N GLY A 63 -7.47 2.33 -0.16
CA GLY A 63 -6.55 1.98 0.92
C GLY A 63 -6.57 0.49 1.26
N GLY A 64 -5.58 0.03 2.04
CA GLY A 64 -5.49 -1.34 2.53
C GLY A 64 -5.48 -2.38 1.41
N ASN A 65 -4.80 -2.12 0.29
CA ASN A 65 -4.83 -2.97 -0.93
C ASN A 65 -6.23 -3.21 -1.49
N GLY A 66 -7.16 -2.26 -1.33
CA GLY A 66 -8.54 -2.38 -1.82
C GLY A 66 -9.58 -2.72 -0.74
N CYS A 67 -9.18 -2.87 0.53
CA CYS A 67 -10.11 -3.08 1.64
C CYS A 67 -10.99 -1.86 1.90
N TYR A 68 -10.52 -0.67 1.56
CA TYR A 68 -11.21 0.59 1.77
C TYR A 68 -11.29 1.39 0.48
N ILE A 69 -12.49 1.87 0.12
CA ILE A 69 -12.71 2.74 -1.04
C ILE A 69 -13.54 3.94 -0.61
N TYR A 70 -12.89 5.11 -0.64
CA TYR A 70 -13.53 6.41 -0.50
C TYR A 70 -13.65 7.05 -1.89
N HIS A 71 -14.84 7.50 -2.27
CA HIS A 71 -15.15 8.00 -3.60
C HIS A 71 -16.06 9.21 -3.50
N ARG A 72 -15.64 10.36 -4.05
CA ARG A 72 -16.43 11.60 -4.17
C ARG A 72 -17.14 12.02 -2.86
N GLY A 73 -16.46 11.88 -1.71
CA GLY A 73 -16.99 12.29 -0.41
C GLY A 73 -17.62 11.19 0.43
N GLU A 74 -17.74 9.96 -0.08
CA GLU A 74 -18.39 8.85 0.61
C GLU A 74 -17.53 7.59 0.65
N THR A 75 -17.63 6.83 1.74
CA THR A 75 -17.08 5.48 1.80
C THR A 75 -18.04 4.52 1.12
N ILE A 76 -17.65 3.99 -0.04
CA ILE A 76 -18.49 3.08 -0.83
C ILE A 76 -18.17 1.61 -0.58
N TYR A 77 -17.02 1.31 0.01
CA TYR A 77 -16.61 -0.04 0.35
C TYR A 77 -15.64 -0.03 1.52
N HIS A 78 -15.89 -0.90 2.50
CA HIS A 78 -14.93 -1.19 3.57
C HIS A 78 -15.11 -2.63 4.02
N LYS A 79 -14.10 -3.45 3.80
CA LYS A 79 -14.08 -4.85 4.20
C LYS A 79 -12.91 -5.11 5.13
N THR A 80 -13.20 -5.70 6.27
CA THR A 80 -12.25 -5.94 7.37
C THR A 80 -12.28 -7.40 7.78
N LEU A 81 -11.28 -7.83 8.52
CA LEU A 81 -11.35 -9.06 9.28
C LEU A 81 -12.46 -8.95 10.33
N SER A 82 -13.20 -10.01 10.53
CA SER A 82 -14.14 -10.11 11.65
C SER A 82 -13.40 -10.13 13.00
N LEU A 83 -14.11 -9.83 14.09
CA LEU A 83 -13.54 -9.92 15.44
C LEU A 83 -13.00 -11.34 15.73
N GLU A 84 -13.65 -12.38 15.22
CA GLU A 84 -13.22 -13.78 15.38
C GLU A 84 -11.91 -14.04 14.64
N GLU A 85 -11.81 -13.62 13.36
CA GLU A 85 -10.59 -13.76 12.56
C GLU A 85 -9.42 -12.95 13.14
N CYS A 86 -9.67 -11.73 13.57
CA CYS A 86 -8.66 -10.90 14.25
C CYS A 86 -8.22 -11.53 15.57
N THR A 87 -9.16 -12.02 16.38
CA THR A 87 -8.86 -12.72 17.67
C THR A 87 -8.02 -13.96 17.43
N HIS A 88 -8.37 -14.76 16.42
CA HIS A 88 -7.60 -15.95 16.02
C HIS A 88 -6.18 -15.56 15.62
N PHE A 89 -6.03 -14.55 14.76
CA PHE A 89 -4.70 -14.07 14.33
C PHE A 89 -3.84 -13.59 15.51
N VAL A 90 -4.40 -12.75 16.38
CA VAL A 90 -3.68 -12.22 17.56
C VAL A 90 -3.21 -13.32 18.48
N ASN A 91 -4.09 -14.28 18.80
CA ASN A 91 -3.75 -15.42 19.65
C ASN A 91 -2.70 -16.32 18.99
N TRP A 92 -2.88 -16.64 17.70
CA TRP A 92 -1.89 -17.42 16.95
C TRP A 92 -0.51 -16.78 16.94
N CYS A 93 -0.41 -15.45 16.74
CA CYS A 93 0.86 -14.75 16.81
C CYS A 93 1.49 -14.83 18.22
N LYS A 94 0.69 -14.64 19.28
CA LYS A 94 1.16 -14.77 20.67
C LYS A 94 1.67 -16.18 20.98
N ASP A 95 0.91 -17.21 20.60
CA ASP A 95 1.26 -18.61 20.83
C ASP A 95 2.53 -19.05 20.06
N ASN A 96 2.78 -18.43 18.92
CA ASN A 96 3.97 -18.65 18.09
C ASN A 96 5.11 -17.66 18.36
N ASN A 97 4.97 -16.80 19.38
CA ASN A 97 5.96 -15.81 19.75
C ASN A 97 6.37 -14.92 18.55
N LEU A 98 5.38 -14.36 17.81
CA LEU A 98 5.57 -13.48 16.67
C LEU A 98 5.16 -12.05 17.04
N ALA A 99 6.02 -11.08 16.75
CA ALA A 99 5.64 -9.68 16.81
C ALA A 99 4.77 -9.32 15.60
N PHE A 100 3.68 -8.59 15.83
CA PHE A 100 2.69 -8.32 14.80
C PHE A 100 2.10 -6.92 14.91
N ARG A 101 1.46 -6.49 13.82
CA ARG A 101 0.67 -5.28 13.76
C ARG A 101 -0.66 -5.50 13.04
N LEU A 102 -1.66 -4.75 13.45
CA LEU A 102 -2.98 -4.67 12.85
C LEU A 102 -3.12 -3.31 12.16
N GLU A 103 -3.38 -3.29 10.87
CA GLU A 103 -3.49 -2.09 10.06
C GLU A 103 -4.97 -1.75 9.85
N CYS A 104 -5.44 -0.72 10.57
CA CYS A 104 -6.83 -0.28 10.59
C CYS A 104 -6.96 1.14 10.02
N ASN A 105 -8.17 1.52 9.60
CA ASN A 105 -8.43 2.91 9.23
C ASN A 105 -8.37 3.86 10.43
N SER A 106 -8.58 3.35 11.64
CA SER A 106 -8.51 4.09 12.91
C SER A 106 -7.10 4.23 13.49
N GLY A 107 -6.12 3.48 12.97
CA GLY A 107 -4.75 3.48 13.47
C GLY A 107 -4.03 2.18 13.16
N MET A 108 -2.82 2.06 13.67
CA MET A 108 -2.01 0.84 13.61
C MET A 108 -1.79 0.32 15.02
N TYR A 109 -2.23 -0.91 15.29
CA TYR A 109 -2.21 -1.52 16.62
C TYR A 109 -1.13 -2.61 16.65
N LEU A 110 -0.19 -2.47 17.57
CA LEU A 110 1.08 -3.20 17.60
C LEU A 110 1.13 -4.12 18.81
N SER A 111 1.73 -5.32 18.68
CA SER A 111 2.08 -6.12 19.85
C SER A 111 3.07 -5.39 20.76
N ASP A 112 3.10 -5.73 22.05
CA ASP A 112 3.90 -5.04 23.08
C ASP A 112 5.41 -4.95 22.78
N ASP A 113 5.93 -5.85 21.95
CA ASP A 113 7.35 -5.97 21.61
C ASP A 113 7.64 -5.69 20.13
N TYR A 114 6.66 -5.13 19.42
CA TYR A 114 6.75 -4.94 17.95
C TYR A 114 7.94 -4.07 17.54
N PHE A 115 8.15 -2.96 18.20
CA PHE A 115 9.23 -2.02 17.85
C PHE A 115 10.61 -2.66 17.94
N GLU A 116 10.87 -3.37 19.03
CA GLU A 116 12.16 -4.01 19.23
C GLU A 116 12.37 -5.15 18.21
N ARG A 117 11.36 -6.01 18.01
CA ARG A 117 11.48 -7.18 17.17
C ARG A 117 11.42 -6.86 15.67
N SER A 118 10.74 -5.80 15.28
CA SER A 118 10.69 -5.35 13.88
C SER A 118 11.90 -4.53 13.44
N LYS A 119 12.74 -4.07 14.38
CA LYS A 119 13.81 -3.10 14.16
C LYS A 119 14.76 -3.52 13.02
N ILE A 120 15.25 -4.75 13.05
CA ILE A 120 16.17 -5.29 12.03
C ILE A 120 15.44 -5.45 10.69
N ALA A 121 14.28 -6.08 10.69
CA ALA A 121 13.49 -6.32 9.48
C ALA A 121 13.15 -5.00 8.78
N ARG A 122 12.76 -3.98 9.54
CA ARG A 122 12.47 -2.66 9.00
C ARG A 122 13.72 -1.99 8.43
N TYR A 123 14.85 -2.03 9.15
CA TYR A 123 16.09 -1.46 8.64
C TYR A 123 16.53 -2.11 7.32
N ILE A 124 16.43 -3.44 7.22
CA ILE A 124 16.71 -4.17 5.98
C ILE A 124 15.72 -3.76 4.87
N TYR A 125 14.45 -3.57 5.19
CA TYR A 125 13.44 -3.13 4.22
C TYR A 125 13.75 -1.74 3.65
N GLU A 126 14.23 -0.81 4.49
CA GLU A 126 14.52 0.57 4.11
C GLU A 126 15.88 0.72 3.39
N HIS A 127 16.88 -0.09 3.72
CA HIS A 127 18.27 0.09 3.28
C HIS A 127 18.84 -1.10 2.49
N GLY A 128 18.07 -2.17 2.33
CA GLY A 128 18.53 -3.43 1.72
C GLY A 128 19.27 -4.35 2.70
N ALA A 129 19.44 -5.62 2.30
CA ALA A 129 20.08 -6.65 3.12
C ALA A 129 21.55 -6.34 3.48
N ASP A 130 22.23 -5.56 2.64
CA ASP A 130 23.62 -5.13 2.84
C ASP A 130 23.74 -3.83 3.64
N GLY A 131 22.65 -3.33 4.18
CA GLY A 131 22.64 -2.12 5.01
C GLY A 131 23.50 -2.25 6.27
N ASP A 132 24.19 -1.16 6.64
CA ASP A 132 25.03 -1.12 7.83
C ASP A 132 24.19 -1.03 9.11
N LEU A 133 23.88 -2.17 9.73
CA LEU A 133 23.06 -2.28 10.93
C LEU A 133 23.57 -1.42 12.11
N SER A 134 24.87 -1.02 12.13
CA SER A 134 25.39 -0.13 13.16
C SER A 134 24.79 1.29 13.07
N LYS A 135 24.16 1.65 11.96
CA LYS A 135 23.50 2.92 11.72
C LYS A 135 22.00 2.90 12.03
N MET A 136 21.49 1.79 12.54
CA MET A 136 20.11 1.68 12.96
C MET A 136 19.78 2.74 14.04
N GLY A 137 18.94 3.71 13.67
CA GLY A 137 18.40 4.70 14.59
C GLY A 137 17.18 4.21 15.37
N GLU A 138 16.74 5.03 16.32
CA GLU A 138 15.41 4.85 16.90
C GLU A 138 14.34 5.25 15.89
N MET A 139 13.23 4.52 15.90
CA MET A 139 12.08 4.84 15.08
C MET A 139 11.27 5.96 15.73
N PRO A 140 10.94 7.04 15.02
CA PRO A 140 10.02 8.02 15.56
C PRO A 140 8.65 7.36 15.77
N PHE A 141 8.09 7.54 16.96
CA PHE A 141 6.73 7.09 17.28
C PHE A 141 5.73 7.94 16.49
N MET A 142 4.85 7.27 15.76
CA MET A 142 3.81 7.94 14.98
C MET A 142 2.52 8.04 15.79
N SER A 143 1.82 9.16 15.69
CA SER A 143 0.60 9.45 16.47
C SER A 143 -0.54 8.47 16.27
N TYR A 144 -0.54 7.72 15.17
CA TYR A 144 -1.54 6.69 14.84
C TYR A 144 -1.12 5.27 15.25
N TRP A 145 0.00 5.11 15.99
CA TRP A 145 0.47 3.83 16.51
C TRP A 145 0.02 3.63 17.96
N HIS A 146 -0.48 2.43 18.25
CA HIS A 146 -1.00 2.01 19.55
C HIS A 146 -0.34 0.68 19.92
N GLU A 147 0.62 0.71 20.83
CA GLU A 147 1.36 -0.47 21.25
C GLU A 147 0.67 -1.13 22.45
N GLY A 148 0.45 -2.45 22.38
CA GLY A 148 -0.14 -3.25 23.46
C GLY A 148 -1.62 -3.00 23.74
N GLU A 149 -2.28 -2.12 23.01
CA GLU A 149 -3.65 -1.70 23.29
C GLU A 149 -4.63 -2.16 22.21
N ASN A 150 -5.85 -2.51 22.62
CA ASN A 150 -6.99 -2.75 21.72
C ASN A 150 -6.69 -3.71 20.55
N LEU A 151 -5.99 -4.80 20.80
CA LEU A 151 -5.57 -5.76 19.79
C LEU A 151 -6.71 -6.65 19.25
N TYR A 152 -7.83 -6.77 19.97
CA TYR A 152 -8.99 -7.58 19.59
C TYR A 152 -10.07 -6.68 18.96
N ARG A 153 -10.11 -6.67 17.60
CA ARG A 153 -10.81 -5.64 16.81
C ARG A 153 -11.57 -6.25 15.63
N ASP A 154 -12.52 -5.51 15.09
CA ASP A 154 -13.31 -5.86 13.89
C ASP A 154 -13.14 -4.85 12.73
N ASP A 155 -12.22 -3.88 12.87
CA ASP A 155 -11.92 -2.86 11.85
C ASP A 155 -10.56 -3.04 11.16
N VAL A 156 -10.00 -4.27 11.21
CA VAL A 156 -8.67 -4.58 10.66
C VAL A 156 -8.73 -4.80 9.15
N ASN A 157 -8.08 -3.95 8.38
CA ASN A 157 -7.97 -4.09 6.92
C ASN A 157 -7.04 -5.25 6.54
N LYS A 158 -5.89 -5.31 7.17
CA LYS A 158 -4.88 -6.37 7.02
C LYS A 158 -3.98 -6.41 8.25
N THR A 159 -3.19 -7.46 8.35
CA THR A 159 -2.20 -7.62 9.41
C THR A 159 -0.81 -7.76 8.82
N ALA A 160 0.21 -7.60 9.64
CA ALA A 160 1.55 -8.06 9.33
C ALA A 160 2.22 -8.62 10.59
N PHE A 161 3.11 -9.59 10.42
CA PHE A 161 3.92 -10.14 11.50
C PHE A 161 5.37 -10.30 11.05
N VAL A 162 6.30 -10.11 11.97
CA VAL A 162 7.74 -10.24 11.70
C VAL A 162 8.08 -11.71 11.61
N LEU A 163 8.67 -12.13 10.50
CA LEU A 163 9.14 -13.51 10.33
C LEU A 163 10.43 -13.72 11.12
N ASN A 164 10.48 -14.74 11.99
CA ASN A 164 11.75 -15.22 12.54
C ASN A 164 12.50 -16.01 11.45
N ASP A 165 11.75 -16.79 10.66
CA ASP A 165 12.19 -17.46 9.43
C ASP A 165 10.98 -17.74 8.52
N TYR A 166 11.24 -18.26 7.32
CA TYR A 166 10.18 -18.50 6.32
C TYR A 166 9.17 -19.57 6.72
N SER A 167 9.49 -20.44 7.69
CA SER A 167 8.55 -21.46 8.19
C SER A 167 7.34 -20.82 8.91
N ASP A 168 7.52 -19.61 9.48
CA ASP A 168 6.41 -18.88 10.10
C ASP A 168 5.32 -18.54 9.07
N TYR A 169 5.72 -18.13 7.86
CA TYR A 169 4.79 -17.91 6.76
C TYR A 169 4.09 -19.22 6.34
N LEU A 170 4.83 -20.29 6.21
CA LEU A 170 4.26 -21.59 5.82
C LEU A 170 3.22 -22.07 6.85
N ARG A 171 3.49 -21.87 8.15
CA ARG A 171 2.54 -22.19 9.24
C ARG A 171 1.30 -21.26 9.17
N ALA A 172 1.50 -19.96 8.94
CA ALA A 172 0.38 -19.03 8.78
C ALA A 172 -0.51 -19.43 7.60
N LYS A 173 0.07 -19.87 6.49
CA LYS A 173 -0.66 -20.31 5.30
C LYS A 173 -1.51 -21.56 5.56
N GLU A 174 -1.04 -22.47 6.40
CA GLU A 174 -1.81 -23.64 6.82
C GLU A 174 -2.90 -23.29 7.84
N GLU A 175 -2.63 -22.33 8.74
CA GLU A 175 -3.57 -21.91 9.77
C GLU A 175 -4.73 -21.08 9.21
N PHE A 176 -4.43 -20.12 8.32
CA PHE A 176 -5.40 -19.15 7.80
C PHE A 176 -5.83 -19.46 6.36
N LYS A 177 -6.24 -20.72 6.07
CA LYS A 177 -6.60 -21.19 4.71
C LYS A 177 -7.72 -20.41 4.05
N ASP A 178 -8.63 -19.88 4.85
CA ASP A 178 -9.80 -19.13 4.40
C ASP A 178 -9.53 -17.62 4.25
N LEU A 179 -8.31 -17.19 4.57
CA LEU A 179 -7.85 -15.81 4.46
C LEU A 179 -6.72 -15.69 3.43
N LYS A 180 -6.45 -14.47 3.00
CA LYS A 180 -5.32 -14.17 2.14
C LYS A 180 -4.05 -14.15 2.98
N VAL A 181 -3.09 -15.01 2.67
CA VAL A 181 -1.79 -15.06 3.36
C VAL A 181 -0.68 -14.78 2.35
N ASP A 182 0.07 -13.72 2.58
CA ASP A 182 1.15 -13.24 1.72
C ASP A 182 2.43 -12.97 2.50
N THR A 183 3.51 -12.68 1.80
CA THR A 183 4.75 -12.15 2.35
C THR A 183 5.14 -10.83 1.68
N TRP A 184 5.92 -10.01 2.39
CA TRP A 184 6.49 -8.78 1.84
C TRP A 184 7.83 -8.43 2.49
N GLY A 185 8.50 -7.38 1.97
CA GLY A 185 9.84 -7.01 2.41
C GLY A 185 10.94 -7.94 1.90
N GLY A 186 10.69 -8.64 0.78
CA GLY A 186 11.60 -9.60 0.16
C GLY A 186 10.82 -10.67 -0.59
N ARG A 187 11.53 -11.59 -1.28
CA ARG A 187 10.91 -12.70 -2.03
C ARG A 187 11.32 -14.05 -1.45
N GLY A 188 10.37 -15.00 -1.36
CA GLY A 188 10.61 -16.34 -0.86
C GLY A 188 11.22 -16.32 0.54
N GLU A 189 12.27 -17.07 0.76
CA GLU A 189 12.97 -17.20 2.05
C GLU A 189 13.62 -15.89 2.54
N HIS A 190 13.72 -14.88 1.69
CA HIS A 190 14.23 -13.55 2.05
C HIS A 190 13.11 -12.56 2.45
N ALA A 191 11.87 -13.00 2.53
CA ALA A 191 10.77 -12.17 3.04
C ALA A 191 10.99 -11.82 4.51
N LEU A 192 10.72 -10.57 4.86
CA LEU A 192 10.89 -10.07 6.23
C LEU A 192 9.61 -10.17 7.05
N TYR A 193 8.47 -10.11 6.37
CA TYR A 193 7.16 -10.08 7.00
C TYR A 193 6.21 -11.07 6.34
N GLY A 194 5.38 -11.71 7.17
CA GLY A 194 4.13 -12.34 6.76
C GLY A 194 2.96 -11.37 6.92
N ALA A 195 1.89 -11.63 6.19
CA ALA A 195 0.65 -10.84 6.26
C ALA A 195 -0.55 -11.76 6.15
N VAL A 196 -1.60 -11.47 6.94
CA VAL A 196 -2.91 -12.11 6.84
C VAL A 196 -3.94 -11.01 6.61
N GLY A 197 -4.79 -11.18 5.62
CA GLY A 197 -5.79 -10.19 5.24
C GLY A 197 -7.03 -10.83 4.66
N VAL A 198 -7.96 -9.99 4.29
CA VAL A 198 -9.27 -10.41 3.76
C VAL A 198 -9.11 -11.01 2.36
N ASN A 199 -9.79 -12.14 2.11
CA ASN A 199 -9.83 -12.76 0.79
C ASN A 199 -10.66 -11.94 -0.21
N ASN A 200 -10.34 -12.12 -1.51
CA ASN A 200 -11.03 -11.51 -2.65
C ASN A 200 -11.00 -9.97 -2.64
N VAL A 201 -9.98 -9.40 -2.02
CA VAL A 201 -9.72 -7.96 -2.02
C VAL A 201 -8.37 -7.69 -2.68
N SER A 202 -8.34 -6.70 -3.57
CA SER A 202 -7.11 -6.28 -4.26
C SER A 202 -7.27 -4.87 -4.85
N LYS A 203 -6.15 -4.19 -5.15
CA LYS A 203 -6.14 -2.95 -5.92
C LYS A 203 -6.94 -3.09 -7.21
N ALA A 204 -6.77 -4.20 -7.94
CA ALA A 204 -7.49 -4.49 -9.19
C ALA A 204 -9.02 -4.59 -8.99
N MET A 205 -9.47 -5.28 -7.95
CA MET A 205 -10.90 -5.36 -7.60
C MET A 205 -11.47 -3.96 -7.34
N ALA A 206 -10.77 -3.15 -6.53
CA ALA A 206 -11.20 -1.80 -6.19
C ALA A 206 -11.24 -0.88 -7.43
N ASN A 207 -10.25 -0.96 -8.33
CA ASN A 207 -10.25 -0.20 -9.59
C ASN A 207 -11.45 -0.60 -10.47
N ASN A 208 -11.78 -1.90 -10.56
CA ASN A 208 -12.95 -2.36 -11.31
C ASN A 208 -14.28 -1.85 -10.72
N MET A 209 -14.39 -1.72 -9.39
CA MET A 209 -15.58 -1.15 -8.74
C MET A 209 -15.79 0.33 -9.05
N LEU A 210 -14.71 1.05 -9.40
CA LEU A 210 -14.76 2.47 -9.76
C LEU A 210 -14.91 2.72 -11.27
N LYS A 211 -15.00 1.70 -12.11
CA LYS A 211 -15.27 1.86 -13.54
C LYS A 211 -16.65 2.50 -13.76
N GLU A 212 -16.71 3.48 -14.64
CA GLU A 212 -17.92 4.27 -14.90
C GLU A 212 -17.98 4.65 -16.38
N GLU A 213 -19.17 4.62 -16.97
CA GLU A 213 -19.38 5.04 -18.36
C GLU A 213 -18.97 6.52 -18.55
N GLY A 214 -18.30 6.81 -19.66
CA GLY A 214 -17.77 8.16 -19.96
C GLY A 214 -16.34 8.40 -19.45
N PHE A 215 -15.79 7.51 -18.62
CA PHE A 215 -14.41 7.55 -18.16
C PHE A 215 -13.59 6.36 -18.69
N LYS A 216 -12.37 6.63 -19.12
CA LYS A 216 -11.32 5.61 -19.23
C LYS A 216 -10.58 5.50 -17.89
N THR A 217 -9.86 4.42 -17.71
CA THR A 217 -9.05 4.14 -16.53
C THR A 217 -7.58 4.09 -16.87
N ILE A 218 -6.74 4.66 -16.01
CA ILE A 218 -5.28 4.59 -16.12
C ILE A 218 -4.66 4.39 -14.75
N ALA A 219 -3.70 3.47 -14.65
CA ALA A 219 -3.01 3.16 -13.41
C ALA A 219 -1.52 3.52 -13.50
N PHE A 220 -0.98 4.06 -12.41
CA PHE A 220 0.43 4.41 -12.25
C PHE A 220 1.01 3.63 -11.07
N GLY A 221 2.21 3.08 -11.25
CA GLY A 221 2.88 2.34 -10.19
C GLY A 221 4.35 2.09 -10.50
N ASP A 222 5.09 1.61 -9.51
CA ASP A 222 6.52 1.31 -9.63
C ASP A 222 6.90 -0.08 -9.08
N ALA A 223 5.99 -0.74 -8.37
CA ALA A 223 6.24 -2.01 -7.70
C ALA A 223 5.41 -3.17 -8.29
N ALA A 224 5.84 -4.41 -8.03
CA ALA A 224 5.17 -5.61 -8.53
C ALA A 224 3.71 -5.73 -8.01
N VAL A 225 3.40 -5.16 -6.85
CA VAL A 225 2.05 -5.11 -6.29
C VAL A 225 1.07 -4.25 -7.10
N ASP A 226 1.58 -3.44 -8.06
CA ASP A 226 0.77 -2.57 -8.93
C ASP A 226 0.39 -3.27 -10.25
N ILE A 227 1.10 -4.33 -10.63
CA ILE A 227 0.83 -5.07 -11.86
C ILE A 227 -0.65 -5.49 -11.98
N PRO A 228 -1.32 -5.97 -10.91
CA PRO A 228 -2.75 -6.31 -11.01
C PRO A 228 -3.65 -5.12 -11.39
N MET A 229 -3.34 -3.88 -10.96
CA MET A 229 -4.13 -2.73 -11.40
C MET A 229 -3.81 -2.31 -12.83
N PHE A 230 -2.58 -2.52 -13.33
CA PHE A 230 -2.24 -2.34 -14.75
C PHE A 230 -3.08 -3.22 -15.68
N GLN A 231 -3.34 -4.47 -15.25
CA GLN A 231 -4.07 -5.45 -16.04
C GLN A 231 -5.56 -5.16 -16.20
N VAL A 232 -6.14 -4.36 -15.30
CA VAL A 232 -7.58 -4.08 -15.31
C VAL A 232 -7.92 -2.67 -15.78
N CYS A 233 -6.96 -1.77 -15.88
CA CYS A 233 -7.14 -0.44 -16.44
C CYS A 233 -6.96 -0.43 -17.96
N ASP A 234 -7.54 0.58 -18.63
CA ASP A 234 -7.42 0.75 -20.08
C ASP A 234 -5.99 1.11 -20.49
N GLU A 235 -5.29 1.86 -19.62
CA GLU A 235 -3.89 2.25 -19.78
C GLU A 235 -3.12 2.00 -18.49
N SER A 236 -1.81 1.84 -18.61
CA SER A 236 -0.92 1.65 -17.45
C SER A 236 0.43 2.32 -17.65
N VAL A 237 0.95 2.90 -16.59
CA VAL A 237 2.21 3.64 -16.59
C VAL A 237 3.13 3.09 -15.49
N ALA A 238 4.27 2.58 -15.89
CA ALA A 238 5.34 2.28 -14.96
C ALA A 238 6.24 3.50 -14.79
N MET A 239 6.57 3.82 -13.52
CA MET A 239 7.53 4.87 -13.20
C MET A 239 8.95 4.47 -13.63
N GLY A 240 9.82 5.45 -13.89
CA GLY A 240 11.20 5.23 -14.30
C GLY A 240 12.05 4.47 -13.26
N ASN A 241 11.72 4.62 -11.97
CA ASN A 241 12.31 3.89 -10.84
C ASN A 241 11.81 2.43 -10.70
N ALA A 242 10.78 2.02 -11.47
CA ALA A 242 10.26 0.66 -11.42
C ALA A 242 11.28 -0.38 -11.93
N SER A 243 11.14 -1.63 -11.47
CA SER A 243 11.93 -2.74 -11.99
C SER A 243 11.60 -3.06 -13.45
N ALA A 244 12.49 -3.78 -14.14
CA ALA A 244 12.28 -4.21 -15.53
C ALA A 244 10.97 -5.02 -15.67
N GLU A 245 10.67 -5.91 -14.71
CA GLU A 245 9.45 -6.71 -14.67
C GLU A 245 8.17 -5.84 -14.67
N VAL A 246 8.16 -4.77 -13.89
CA VAL A 246 7.01 -3.85 -13.81
C VAL A 246 6.89 -3.04 -15.10
N LYS A 247 8.01 -2.54 -15.62
CA LYS A 247 8.06 -1.80 -16.89
C LYS A 247 7.54 -2.60 -18.09
N GLU A 248 7.84 -3.90 -18.15
CA GLU A 248 7.37 -4.79 -19.20
C GLU A 248 5.85 -5.03 -19.17
N LYS A 249 5.20 -4.80 -18.02
CA LYS A 249 3.74 -4.99 -17.84
C LYS A 249 2.92 -3.74 -18.07
N ALA A 250 3.56 -2.57 -18.19
CA ALA A 250 2.89 -1.30 -18.42
C ALA A 250 2.78 -0.99 -19.92
N SER A 251 1.72 -0.28 -20.32
CA SER A 251 1.54 0.23 -21.70
C SER A 251 2.48 1.41 -22.01
N TYR A 252 2.96 2.12 -20.98
CA TYR A 252 3.88 3.23 -21.11
C TYR A 252 4.87 3.27 -19.93
N VAL A 253 6.10 3.71 -20.20
CA VAL A 253 7.13 3.93 -19.16
C VAL A 253 7.49 5.41 -19.15
N THR A 254 7.35 6.06 -18.00
CA THR A 254 7.71 7.46 -17.81
C THR A 254 9.10 7.61 -17.16
N ALA A 255 9.50 8.84 -16.82
CA ALA A 255 10.72 9.11 -16.08
C ALA A 255 10.60 8.68 -14.59
N ASP A 256 11.72 8.77 -13.88
CA ASP A 256 11.79 8.51 -12.44
C ASP A 256 10.93 9.49 -11.64
N VAL A 257 10.46 9.07 -10.46
CA VAL A 257 9.65 9.92 -9.57
C VAL A 257 10.37 11.22 -9.21
N ASP A 258 11.70 11.18 -9.03
CA ASP A 258 12.55 12.36 -8.77
C ASP A 258 12.94 13.13 -10.06
N GLN A 259 12.47 12.68 -11.23
CA GLN A 259 12.74 13.31 -12.55
C GLN A 259 11.43 13.74 -13.24
N ASP A 260 10.50 14.28 -12.48
CA ASP A 260 9.18 14.75 -12.96
C ASP A 260 8.33 13.66 -13.64
N GLY A 261 8.54 12.38 -13.33
CA GLY A 261 7.95 11.25 -14.05
C GLY A 261 6.43 11.32 -14.13
N LEU A 262 5.75 11.65 -13.02
CA LEU A 262 4.29 11.77 -13.01
C LEU A 262 3.81 12.93 -13.91
N TYR A 263 4.45 14.08 -13.82
CA TYR A 263 4.13 15.25 -14.64
C TYR A 263 4.31 14.96 -16.14
N LEU A 264 5.42 14.33 -16.52
CA LEU A 264 5.71 13.97 -17.90
C LEU A 264 4.71 12.99 -18.48
N ALA A 265 4.28 12.00 -17.69
CA ALA A 265 3.22 11.07 -18.11
C ALA A 265 1.87 11.78 -18.25
N PHE A 266 1.50 12.67 -17.31
CA PHE A 266 0.25 13.43 -17.40
C PHE A 266 0.24 14.33 -18.65
N LYS A 267 1.38 14.90 -18.99
CA LYS A 267 1.55 15.65 -20.25
C LYS A 267 1.40 14.77 -21.49
N HIS A 268 1.99 13.55 -21.46
CA HIS A 268 1.88 12.57 -22.56
C HIS A 268 0.43 12.16 -22.83
N PHE A 269 -0.36 11.96 -21.79
CA PHE A 269 -1.77 11.57 -21.89
C PHE A 269 -2.73 12.78 -22.02
N ASN A 270 -2.20 14.02 -22.12
CA ASN A 270 -2.97 15.27 -22.24
C ASN A 270 -3.93 15.51 -21.05
N PHE A 271 -3.48 15.26 -19.84
CA PHE A 271 -4.25 15.54 -18.62
C PHE A 271 -4.05 16.95 -18.07
N LEU A 272 -2.98 17.67 -18.57
CA LEU A 272 -2.58 18.99 -18.07
C LEU A 272 -3.31 20.13 -18.78
#